data_3c108e5f01b2b64a691a645bd75c48df
#
_entry.id   3c108e5f01b2b64a691a645bd75c48df
#
_cell.length_a   1.000
_cell.length_b   1.000
_cell.length_c   1.000
_cell.angle_alpha   90.00
_cell.angle_beta   90.00
_cell.angle_gamma   90.00
#
_symmetry.space_group_name_H-M   'P 1'
#
loop_
_entity.id
_entity.type
_entity.pdbx_description
1 polymer ?
#
loop_
_entity_poly.entity_id
_entity_poly.type
_entity_poly.pdbx_seq_one_letter_code
_entity_poly.pdbx_strand_id
1 'polypeptide(L)'
;DSGGLTLKPGNVMDEMKYDMAGAASVIGTLKACALLKLPINVVGLIAATENMPGGGAVKPGDIVKSMSGQTIEILNTDAEGRLTLADALTYASRFKPESVIDIATLTGAVIVALGHQTTGLMTRDEALAERLLTASATSLDDCWRLPMDSRYDKALDSPIADMINAR
;
A
#
# COMPACT_ATOMS: atom_id res chain seq x y z
N ASP A 1 4.84 -8.10 10.07
CA ASP A 1 4.25 -9.03 9.09
C ASP A 1 5.01 -10.35 9.06
N SER A 2 4.37 -11.43 9.45
CA SER A 2 4.93 -12.79 9.34
C SER A 2 4.57 -13.49 8.03
N GLY A 3 3.70 -12.89 7.23
CA GLY A 3 3.05 -13.51 6.09
C GLY A 3 1.78 -14.28 6.45
N GLY A 4 1.45 -14.37 7.73
CA GLY A 4 0.32 -15.18 8.18
C GLY A 4 0.53 -16.68 7.91
N LEU A 5 -0.47 -17.36 7.38
CA LEU A 5 -0.35 -18.79 7.02
C LEU A 5 0.55 -19.01 5.79
N THR A 6 0.68 -18.04 4.91
CA THR A 6 1.71 -18.01 3.85
C THR A 6 3.01 -17.47 4.45
N LEU A 7 3.57 -18.23 5.39
CA LEU A 7 4.64 -17.82 6.28
C LEU A 7 5.92 -17.44 5.52
N LYS A 8 6.47 -16.27 5.85
CA LYS A 8 7.77 -15.83 5.31
C LYS A 8 8.90 -16.76 5.74
N PRO A 9 9.95 -16.90 4.91
CA PRO A 9 11.18 -17.57 5.34
C PRO A 9 11.78 -16.89 6.57
N GLY A 10 12.28 -17.68 7.54
CA GLY A 10 12.79 -17.18 8.81
C GLY A 10 13.98 -16.23 8.69
N ASN A 11 14.75 -16.34 7.62
CA ASN A 11 15.93 -15.50 7.35
C ASN A 11 15.62 -14.07 6.88
N VAL A 12 14.35 -13.72 6.68
CA VAL A 12 13.92 -12.35 6.31
C VAL A 12 12.88 -11.80 7.29
N MET A 13 12.44 -12.61 8.25
CA MET A 13 11.33 -12.24 9.12
C MET A 13 11.71 -11.15 10.13
N ASP A 14 12.96 -11.11 10.59
CA ASP A 14 13.43 -10.06 11.50
C ASP A 14 13.49 -8.67 10.86
N GLU A 15 13.56 -8.60 9.51
CA GLU A 15 13.46 -7.35 8.76
C GLU A 15 12.04 -6.79 8.70
N MET A 16 11.03 -7.60 9.02
CA MET A 16 9.62 -7.16 9.02
C MET A 16 9.29 -6.13 10.11
N LYS A 17 10.21 -5.86 11.03
CA LYS A 17 10.15 -4.67 11.89
C LYS A 17 10.13 -3.36 11.11
N TYR A 18 10.56 -3.37 9.84
CA TYR A 18 10.53 -2.22 8.92
C TYR A 18 9.25 -2.14 8.08
N ASP A 19 8.38 -3.13 8.16
CA ASP A 19 7.10 -3.16 7.41
C ASP A 19 6.09 -2.09 7.85
N MET A 20 6.48 -1.22 8.74
CA MET A 20 5.77 -0.01 9.17
C MET A 20 6.37 1.29 8.59
N ALA A 21 7.30 1.21 7.65
CA ALA A 21 8.00 2.41 7.14
C ALA A 21 7.07 3.35 6.37
N GLY A 22 6.05 2.84 5.69
CA GLY A 22 4.99 3.68 5.10
C GLY A 22 4.26 4.51 6.15
N ALA A 23 3.88 3.91 7.27
CA ALA A 23 3.26 4.61 8.40
C ALA A 23 4.21 5.64 9.02
N ALA A 24 5.49 5.30 9.15
CA ALA A 24 6.52 6.23 9.63
C ALA A 24 6.65 7.45 8.70
N SER A 25 6.57 7.24 7.38
CA SER A 25 6.59 8.32 6.38
C SER A 25 5.39 9.25 6.52
N VAL A 26 4.19 8.71 6.77
CA VAL A 26 2.99 9.52 7.03
C VAL A 26 3.19 10.39 8.29
N ILE A 27 3.68 9.81 9.40
CA ILE A 27 3.96 10.55 10.63
C ILE A 27 5.03 11.64 10.39
N GLY A 28 6.11 11.30 9.68
CA GLY A 28 7.17 12.23 9.32
C GLY A 28 6.65 13.40 8.50
N THR A 29 5.80 13.12 7.51
CA THR A 29 5.17 14.14 6.66
C THR A 29 4.29 15.08 7.48
N LEU A 30 3.41 14.57 8.36
CA LEU A 30 2.58 15.40 9.22
C LEU A 30 3.43 16.29 10.14
N LYS A 31 4.51 15.73 10.70
CA LYS A 31 5.45 16.49 11.53
C LYS A 31 6.12 17.60 10.73
N ALA A 32 6.57 17.31 9.51
CA ALA A 32 7.19 18.30 8.62
C ALA A 32 6.21 19.42 8.26
N CYS A 33 4.98 19.08 7.86
CA CYS A 33 3.93 20.06 7.57
C CYS A 33 3.67 21.01 8.75
N ALA A 34 3.60 20.46 9.96
CA ALA A 34 3.36 21.24 11.19
C ALA A 34 4.55 22.18 11.51
N LEU A 35 5.79 21.67 11.42
CA LEU A 35 6.98 22.48 11.70
C LEU A 35 7.19 23.58 10.66
N LEU A 36 6.90 23.31 9.40
CA LEU A 36 6.98 24.28 8.31
C LEU A 36 5.79 25.23 8.28
N LYS A 37 4.77 24.99 9.11
CA LYS A 37 3.53 25.78 9.16
C LYS A 37 2.87 25.93 7.79
N LEU A 38 2.83 24.85 7.02
CA LEU A 38 2.27 24.90 5.66
C LEU A 38 0.77 25.24 5.73
N PRO A 39 0.27 26.15 4.88
CA PRO A 39 -1.13 26.57 4.87
C PRO A 39 -2.02 25.55 4.11
N ILE A 40 -1.98 24.30 4.53
CA ILE A 40 -2.71 23.19 3.91
C ILE A 40 -3.43 22.36 4.98
N ASN A 41 -4.52 21.72 4.60
CA ASN A 41 -5.20 20.73 5.43
C ASN A 41 -4.68 19.34 5.05
N VAL A 42 -4.09 18.63 5.98
CA VAL A 42 -3.55 17.28 5.78
C VAL A 42 -4.15 16.34 6.80
N VAL A 43 -4.61 15.19 6.33
CA VAL A 43 -5.06 14.09 7.16
C VAL A 43 -4.13 12.91 6.93
N GLY A 44 -3.48 12.43 7.97
CA GLY A 44 -2.70 11.20 7.94
C GLY A 44 -3.53 10.02 8.43
N LEU A 45 -3.58 8.95 7.65
CA LEU A 45 -4.23 7.70 8.00
C LEU A 45 -3.19 6.59 8.08
N ILE A 46 -3.31 5.73 9.07
CA ILE A 46 -2.43 4.56 9.26
C ILE A 46 -3.33 3.36 9.54
N ALA A 47 -3.27 2.36 8.67
CA ALA A 47 -3.92 1.08 8.87
C ALA A 47 -2.94 0.13 9.57
N ALA A 48 -2.86 0.21 10.89
CA ALA A 48 -1.94 -0.58 11.69
C ALA A 48 -2.57 -1.92 12.07
N THR A 49 -1.94 -3.01 11.66
CA THR A 49 -2.37 -4.37 11.99
C THR A 49 -1.17 -5.31 12.06
N GLU A 50 -1.33 -6.43 12.74
CA GLU A 50 -0.38 -7.53 12.69
C GLU A 50 -0.89 -8.63 11.77
N ASN A 51 0.00 -9.24 10.98
CA ASN A 51 -0.27 -10.41 10.18
C ASN A 51 0.50 -11.61 10.76
N MET A 52 -0.19 -12.43 11.55
CA MET A 52 0.40 -13.53 12.30
C MET A 52 -0.30 -14.85 11.99
N PRO A 53 0.41 -16.00 12.00
CA PRO A 53 -0.20 -17.30 11.94
C PRO A 53 -0.96 -17.60 13.24
N GLY A 54 -2.04 -18.34 13.16
CA GLY A 54 -2.82 -18.72 14.34
C GLY A 54 -4.14 -19.38 13.97
N GLY A 55 -4.86 -19.89 14.96
CA GLY A 55 -6.13 -20.55 14.75
C GLY A 55 -7.26 -19.66 14.21
N GLY A 56 -7.15 -18.35 14.39
CA GLY A 56 -8.07 -17.34 13.84
C GLY A 56 -7.52 -16.56 12.66
N ALA A 57 -6.36 -16.95 12.13
CA ALA A 57 -5.73 -16.25 11.00
C ALA A 57 -6.55 -16.46 9.72
N VAL A 58 -6.51 -15.45 8.85
CA VAL A 58 -7.03 -15.54 7.48
C VAL A 58 -6.30 -16.66 6.73
N LYS A 59 -7.05 -17.45 5.96
CA LYS A 59 -6.52 -18.60 5.22
C LYS A 59 -6.57 -18.34 3.71
N PRO A 60 -5.65 -18.87 2.94
CA PRO A 60 -5.83 -18.99 1.50
C PRO A 60 -7.17 -19.69 1.18
N GLY A 61 -7.96 -19.10 0.28
CA GLY A 61 -9.32 -19.55 -0.05
C GLY A 61 -10.42 -18.82 0.75
N ASP A 62 -10.11 -18.07 1.78
CA ASP A 62 -11.09 -17.21 2.45
C ASP A 62 -11.53 -16.07 1.54
N ILE A 63 -12.79 -15.64 1.68
CA ILE A 63 -13.31 -14.45 1.02
C ILE A 63 -13.62 -13.43 2.10
N VAL A 64 -12.99 -12.25 1.98
CA VAL A 64 -13.24 -11.13 2.89
C VAL A 64 -14.01 -10.03 2.16
N LYS A 65 -14.76 -9.24 2.92
CA LYS A 65 -15.48 -8.08 2.41
C LYS A 65 -14.78 -6.81 2.86
N SER A 66 -14.37 -6.00 1.89
CA SER A 66 -13.75 -4.72 2.16
C SER A 66 -14.77 -3.67 2.67
N MET A 67 -14.27 -2.56 3.20
CA MET A 67 -15.09 -1.42 3.64
C MET A 67 -15.92 -0.82 2.48
N SER A 68 -15.45 -0.93 1.24
CA SER A 68 -16.20 -0.49 0.05
C SER A 68 -17.36 -1.41 -0.31
N GLY A 69 -17.43 -2.60 0.30
CA GLY A 69 -18.44 -3.62 0.02
C GLY A 69 -18.01 -4.68 -0.98
N GLN A 70 -16.87 -4.52 -1.65
CA GLN A 70 -16.33 -5.50 -2.58
C GLN A 70 -15.79 -6.72 -1.84
N THR A 71 -15.94 -7.89 -2.44
CA THR A 71 -15.42 -9.17 -1.92
C THR A 71 -14.06 -9.46 -2.54
N ILE A 72 -13.15 -9.96 -1.72
CA ILE A 72 -11.77 -10.26 -2.12
C ILE A 72 -11.45 -11.70 -1.72
N GLU A 73 -11.11 -12.52 -2.70
CA GLU A 73 -10.58 -13.86 -2.47
C GLU A 73 -9.11 -13.78 -2.06
N ILE A 74 -8.77 -14.39 -0.95
CA ILE A 74 -7.41 -14.44 -0.42
C ILE A 74 -6.69 -15.66 -1.01
N LEU A 75 -5.74 -15.44 -1.89
CA LEU A 75 -4.88 -16.49 -2.41
C LEU A 75 -3.54 -16.57 -1.68
N ASN A 76 -3.07 -15.42 -1.18
CA ASN A 76 -1.81 -15.30 -0.45
C ASN A 76 -2.00 -14.41 0.78
N THR A 77 -1.80 -14.96 1.97
CA THR A 77 -1.94 -14.19 3.22
C THR A 77 -0.75 -13.25 3.47
N ASP A 78 0.36 -13.40 2.74
CA ASP A 78 1.50 -12.46 2.74
C ASP A 78 1.27 -11.26 1.78
N ALA A 79 0.07 -11.10 1.28
CA ALA A 79 -0.40 -9.94 0.53
C ALA A 79 -1.56 -9.24 1.27
N GLU A 80 -1.42 -9.08 2.57
CA GLU A 80 -2.42 -8.49 3.48
C GLU A 80 -2.40 -6.96 3.45
N GLY A 81 -1.23 -6.35 3.22
CA GLY A 81 -1.07 -4.90 3.25
C GLY A 81 -1.98 -4.17 2.28
N ARG A 82 -2.21 -4.73 1.11
CA ARG A 82 -3.15 -4.18 0.12
C ARG A 82 -4.61 -4.28 0.56
N LEU A 83 -4.96 -5.19 1.45
CA LEU A 83 -6.31 -5.32 2.03
C LEU A 83 -6.56 -4.19 3.02
N THR A 84 -5.61 -3.93 3.90
CA THR A 84 -5.70 -2.84 4.89
C THR A 84 -5.66 -1.47 4.21
N LEU A 85 -4.85 -1.32 3.15
CA LEU A 85 -4.82 -0.09 2.33
C LEU A 85 -6.15 0.14 1.62
N ALA A 86 -6.79 -0.88 1.06
CA ALA A 86 -8.10 -0.75 0.41
C ALA A 86 -9.15 -0.15 1.36
N ASP A 87 -9.15 -0.58 2.61
CA ASP A 87 -10.04 -0.06 3.64
C ASP A 87 -9.64 1.37 4.06
N ALA A 88 -8.35 1.65 4.25
CA ALA A 88 -7.86 2.98 4.58
C ALA A 88 -8.20 4.00 3.48
N LEU A 89 -8.04 3.64 2.21
CA LEU A 89 -8.38 4.48 1.06
C LEU A 89 -9.89 4.74 0.99
N THR A 90 -10.70 3.71 1.24
CA THR A 90 -12.16 3.87 1.34
C THR A 90 -12.54 4.80 2.49
N TYR A 91 -11.89 4.65 3.64
CA TYR A 91 -12.09 5.53 4.79
C TYR A 91 -11.69 6.98 4.49
N ALA A 92 -10.60 7.19 3.74
CA ALA A 92 -10.10 8.51 3.36
C ALA A 92 -11.14 9.34 2.61
N SER A 93 -12.03 8.71 1.84
CA SER A 93 -13.08 9.40 1.07
C SER A 93 -14.02 10.25 1.93
N ARG A 94 -14.15 9.96 3.23
CA ARG A 94 -14.96 10.71 4.19
C ARG A 94 -14.50 12.15 4.36
N PHE A 95 -13.21 12.41 4.15
CA PHE A 95 -12.61 13.73 4.26
C PHE A 95 -12.73 14.54 2.97
N LYS A 96 -13.27 13.95 1.88
CA LYS A 96 -13.39 14.58 0.55
C LYS A 96 -12.06 15.21 0.11
N PRO A 97 -10.97 14.43 0.10
CA PRO A 97 -9.65 14.97 -0.19
C PRO A 97 -9.55 15.42 -1.66
N GLU A 98 -8.77 16.47 -1.92
CA GLU A 98 -8.37 16.88 -3.27
C GLU A 98 -7.41 15.87 -3.91
N SER A 99 -6.52 15.29 -3.09
CA SER A 99 -5.58 14.26 -3.52
C SER A 99 -5.37 13.24 -2.40
N VAL A 100 -5.15 11.99 -2.76
CA VAL A 100 -4.79 10.91 -1.84
C VAL A 100 -3.46 10.33 -2.31
N ILE A 101 -2.51 10.22 -1.40
CA ILE A 101 -1.20 9.59 -1.64
C ILE A 101 -1.06 8.50 -0.59
N ASP A 102 -0.93 7.25 -1.01
CA ASP A 102 -0.53 6.17 -0.12
C ASP A 102 0.97 5.88 -0.24
N ILE A 103 1.57 5.50 0.87
CA ILE A 103 2.99 5.19 0.97
C ILE A 103 3.10 3.88 1.76
N ALA A 104 3.62 2.85 1.11
CA ALA A 104 3.68 1.53 1.72
C ALA A 104 4.90 0.73 1.27
N THR A 105 5.42 -0.09 2.17
CA THR A 105 6.39 -1.15 1.87
C THR A 105 5.64 -2.38 1.34
N LEU A 106 4.97 -2.21 0.20
CA LEU A 106 3.85 -3.08 -0.21
C LEU A 106 4.31 -4.39 -0.85
N THR A 107 5.40 -4.38 -1.62
CA THR A 107 5.84 -5.58 -2.37
C THR A 107 7.31 -5.55 -2.72
N GLY A 108 7.99 -6.68 -2.55
CA GLY A 108 9.36 -6.87 -3.00
C GLY A 108 9.55 -6.78 -4.52
N ALA A 109 8.48 -6.92 -5.31
CA ALA A 109 8.56 -6.80 -6.76
C ALA A 109 9.06 -5.43 -7.24
N VAL A 110 8.79 -4.35 -6.51
CA VAL A 110 9.30 -3.01 -6.84
C VAL A 110 10.82 -2.95 -6.69
N ILE A 111 11.37 -3.65 -5.71
CA ILE A 111 12.83 -3.75 -5.49
C ILE A 111 13.50 -4.50 -6.64
N VAL A 112 12.85 -5.55 -7.16
CA VAL A 112 13.34 -6.28 -8.34
C VAL A 112 13.33 -5.37 -9.57
N ALA A 113 12.35 -4.49 -9.71
CA ALA A 113 12.22 -3.58 -10.85
C ALA A 113 13.15 -2.37 -10.76
N LEU A 114 13.30 -1.74 -9.58
CA LEU A 114 13.93 -0.42 -9.40
C LEU A 114 15.14 -0.43 -8.46
N GLY A 115 15.45 -1.57 -7.81
CA GLY A 115 16.45 -1.62 -6.76
C GLY A 115 15.97 -1.00 -5.45
N HIS A 116 16.93 -0.69 -4.57
CA HIS A 116 16.65 -0.19 -3.20
C HIS A 116 16.69 1.35 -3.09
N GLN A 117 16.97 2.05 -4.18
CA GLN A 117 17.23 3.50 -4.14
C GLN A 117 16.05 4.33 -4.65
N THR A 118 15.18 3.73 -5.46
CA THR A 118 14.14 4.47 -6.17
C THR A 118 12.76 3.95 -5.80
N THR A 119 11.88 4.87 -5.39
CA THR A 119 10.48 4.55 -5.06
C THR A 119 9.66 4.35 -6.34
N GLY A 120 8.83 3.31 -6.38
CA GLY A 120 7.87 3.11 -7.46
C GLY A 120 6.64 4.01 -7.32
N LEU A 121 6.39 4.87 -8.29
CA LEU A 121 5.18 5.70 -8.36
C LEU A 121 4.16 5.05 -9.30
N MET A 122 2.94 4.85 -8.83
CA MET A 122 1.84 4.29 -9.62
C MET A 122 0.61 5.18 -9.48
N THR A 123 0.12 5.72 -10.58
CA THR A 123 -1.13 6.48 -10.63
C THR A 123 -1.63 6.57 -12.07
N ARG A 124 -2.96 6.70 -12.24
CA ARG A 124 -3.62 7.02 -13.52
C ARG A 124 -3.88 8.52 -13.67
N ASP A 125 -3.63 9.31 -12.64
CA ASP A 125 -3.74 10.77 -12.66
C ASP A 125 -2.42 11.38 -13.14
N GLU A 126 -2.42 11.88 -14.38
CA GLU A 126 -1.23 12.47 -15.01
C GLU A 126 -0.77 13.74 -14.28
N ALA A 127 -1.70 14.59 -13.87
CA ALA A 127 -1.36 15.83 -13.18
C ALA A 127 -0.72 15.57 -11.81
N LEU A 128 -1.24 14.60 -11.07
CA LEU A 128 -0.65 14.16 -9.81
C LEU A 128 0.72 13.53 -10.02
N ALA A 129 0.88 12.70 -11.08
CA ALA A 129 2.15 12.10 -11.43
C ALA A 129 3.24 13.15 -11.69
N GLU A 130 2.94 14.16 -12.51
CA GLU A 130 3.88 15.25 -12.82
C GLU A 130 4.28 16.05 -11.57
N ARG A 131 3.32 16.34 -10.70
CA ARG A 131 3.59 17.03 -9.42
C ARG A 131 4.53 16.21 -8.54
N LEU A 132 4.30 14.91 -8.41
CA LEU A 132 5.13 14.01 -7.59
C LEU A 132 6.53 13.83 -8.18
N LEU A 133 6.67 13.67 -9.50
CA LEU A 133 7.97 13.58 -10.15
C LEU A 133 8.77 14.88 -10.01
N THR A 134 8.12 16.04 -10.11
CA THR A 134 8.76 17.33 -9.86
C THR A 134 9.22 17.47 -8.42
N ALA A 135 8.38 17.06 -7.46
CA ALA A 135 8.73 17.08 -6.05
C ALA A 135 9.90 16.14 -5.75
N SER A 136 9.91 14.94 -6.32
CA SER A 136 10.99 13.96 -6.24
C SER A 136 12.32 14.57 -6.69
N ALA A 137 12.36 15.18 -7.87
CA ALA A 137 13.57 15.80 -8.42
C ALA A 137 14.11 16.94 -7.54
N THR A 138 13.24 17.67 -6.85
CA THR A 138 13.64 18.82 -6.01
C THR A 138 14.02 18.42 -4.58
N SER A 139 13.42 17.34 -4.06
CA SER A 139 13.69 16.83 -2.72
C SER A 139 14.85 15.83 -2.66
N LEU A 140 15.33 15.36 -3.81
CA LEU A 140 16.32 14.29 -3.92
C LEU A 140 15.81 12.94 -3.30
N ASP A 141 14.50 12.76 -3.30
CA ASP A 141 13.83 11.51 -2.91
C ASP A 141 13.32 10.86 -4.20
N ASP A 142 14.19 10.05 -4.80
CA ASP A 142 14.01 9.55 -6.16
C ASP A 142 12.77 8.66 -6.29
N CYS A 143 11.91 8.97 -7.25
CA CYS A 143 10.85 8.09 -7.65
C CYS A 143 10.81 7.88 -9.18
N TRP A 144 10.30 6.72 -9.58
CA TRP A 144 10.13 6.34 -10.97
C TRP A 144 8.71 5.88 -11.23
N ARG A 145 8.08 6.45 -12.27
CA ARG A 145 6.72 6.07 -12.62
C ARG A 145 6.70 4.71 -13.31
N LEU A 146 5.96 3.79 -12.71
CA LEU A 146 5.66 2.48 -13.28
C LEU A 146 4.31 2.50 -14.02
N PRO A 147 4.13 1.65 -15.03
CA PRO A 147 2.90 1.61 -15.80
C PRO A 147 1.72 1.14 -14.94
N MET A 148 0.55 1.75 -15.14
CA MET A 148 -0.72 1.38 -14.51
C MET A 148 -1.79 1.20 -15.59
N ASP A 149 -1.62 0.16 -16.40
CA ASP A 149 -2.47 -0.15 -17.55
C ASP A 149 -3.68 -0.99 -17.13
N SER A 150 -4.84 -0.73 -17.73
CA SER A 150 -6.08 -1.48 -17.46
C SER A 150 -6.00 -2.98 -17.79
N ARG A 151 -5.03 -3.39 -18.60
CA ARG A 151 -4.76 -4.82 -18.87
C ARG A 151 -4.35 -5.59 -17.62
N TYR A 152 -3.77 -4.91 -16.63
CA TYR A 152 -3.42 -5.53 -15.35
C TYR A 152 -4.64 -5.80 -14.47
N ASP A 153 -5.74 -5.07 -14.67
CA ASP A 153 -6.97 -5.24 -13.87
C ASP A 153 -7.52 -6.67 -14.02
N LYS A 154 -7.48 -7.23 -15.25
CA LYS A 154 -7.91 -8.61 -15.51
C LYS A 154 -7.10 -9.68 -14.79
N ALA A 155 -5.87 -9.36 -14.38
CA ALA A 155 -5.05 -10.30 -13.61
C ALA A 155 -5.57 -10.49 -12.18
N LEU A 156 -6.47 -9.62 -11.73
CA LEU A 156 -7.09 -9.67 -10.41
C LEU A 156 -8.49 -10.27 -10.41
N ASP A 157 -9.00 -10.75 -11.55
CA ASP A 157 -10.32 -11.39 -11.61
C ASP A 157 -10.36 -12.66 -10.76
N SER A 158 -11.44 -12.83 -10.00
CA SER A 158 -11.74 -14.06 -9.23
C SER A 158 -12.95 -14.75 -9.80
N PRO A 159 -13.02 -16.08 -9.83
CA PRO A 159 -14.21 -16.85 -10.21
C PRO A 159 -15.30 -16.86 -9.11
N ILE A 160 -15.00 -16.46 -7.89
CA ILE A 160 -15.89 -16.62 -6.71
C ILE A 160 -16.03 -15.34 -5.87
N ALA A 161 -15.30 -14.28 -6.20
CA ALA A 161 -15.36 -12.98 -5.54
C ALA A 161 -15.22 -11.86 -6.58
N ASP A 162 -15.30 -10.60 -6.16
CA ASP A 162 -15.11 -9.47 -7.08
C ASP A 162 -13.65 -9.39 -7.57
N MET A 163 -12.68 -9.82 -6.75
CA MET A 163 -11.27 -9.85 -7.12
C MET A 163 -10.45 -10.81 -6.23
N ILE A 164 -9.20 -11.07 -6.64
CA ILE A 164 -8.19 -11.75 -5.82
C ILE A 164 -7.23 -10.73 -5.18
N ASN A 165 -6.61 -11.10 -4.05
CA ASN A 165 -5.61 -10.22 -3.40
C ASN A 165 -4.21 -10.33 -4.02
N ALA A 166 -3.88 -11.45 -4.62
CA ALA A 166 -2.56 -11.68 -5.22
C ALA A 166 -2.65 -12.76 -6.30
N ARG A 167 -1.71 -12.71 -7.23
CA ARG A 167 -1.52 -13.73 -8.26
C ARG A 167 -0.07 -14.20 -8.26
#